data_3c9faf9ac730b97d957d1d26648bb3fb
#
_entry.id   3c9faf9ac730b97d957d1d26648bb3fb
#
_cell.length_a   1.000
_cell.length_b   1.000
_cell.length_c   1.000
_cell.angle_alpha   90.00
_cell.angle_beta   90.00
_cell.angle_gamma   90.00
#
_symmetry.space_group_name_H-M   'P 1'
#
loop_
_entity.id
_entity.type
_entity.pdbx_description
1 polymer ?
#
loop_
_entity_poly.entity_id
_entity_poly.type
_entity_poly.pdbx_seq_one_letter_code
_entity_poly.pdbx_strand_id
1 'polypeptide(L)'
;MKLNPDEISSILKSQISGFEDTADVEEIGTVIQVGDGIARVYGLERCVALEMLELPHGVTGLALNLEESNVAVVLFGEWQKIREGDTVRRTGNVMSVPVGEAMVGRVVNPLGQPIDGGPAIETTESRPLEFKAPGVVDRQPVKEP
;
A
#
# COMPACT_ATOMS: atom_id res chain seq x y z
N MET A 1 8.54 -3.30 51.49
CA MET A 1 7.27 -3.04 50.80
C MET A 1 6.72 -4.38 50.30
N LYS A 2 5.65 -4.89 50.88
CA LYS A 2 5.00 -6.10 50.37
C LYS A 2 3.98 -5.63 49.35
N LEU A 3 4.23 -5.89 48.07
CA LEU A 3 3.26 -5.69 46.99
C LEU A 3 2.12 -6.65 47.20
N ASN A 4 0.88 -6.13 47.23
CA ASN A 4 -0.32 -6.90 47.44
C ASN A 4 -0.66 -7.66 46.13
N PRO A 5 -0.93 -8.98 46.13
CA PRO A 5 -1.25 -9.73 44.94
C PRO A 5 -2.41 -9.15 44.12
N ASP A 6 -3.36 -8.49 44.80
CA ASP A 6 -4.53 -7.87 44.15
C ASP A 6 -4.16 -6.60 43.37
N GLU A 7 -3.16 -5.84 43.82
CA GLU A 7 -2.64 -4.67 43.09
C GLU A 7 -1.86 -5.08 41.84
N ILE A 8 -1.08 -6.16 41.93
CA ILE A 8 -0.37 -6.71 40.77
C ILE A 8 -1.36 -7.22 39.72
N SER A 9 -2.42 -7.90 40.16
CA SER A 9 -3.48 -8.40 39.27
C SER A 9 -4.26 -7.27 38.59
N SER A 10 -4.50 -6.16 39.29
CA SER A 10 -5.20 -4.99 38.71
C SER A 10 -4.33 -4.24 37.71
N ILE A 11 -3.02 -4.10 37.97
CA ILE A 11 -2.06 -3.48 37.06
C ILE A 11 -1.88 -4.33 35.80
N LEU A 12 -1.75 -5.66 35.95
CA LEU A 12 -1.67 -6.57 34.83
C LEU A 12 -2.93 -6.54 33.98
N LYS A 13 -4.13 -6.54 34.59
CA LYS A 13 -5.38 -6.41 33.86
C LYS A 13 -5.53 -5.09 33.12
N SER A 14 -5.10 -3.98 33.72
CA SER A 14 -5.12 -2.67 33.04
C SER A 14 -4.11 -2.56 31.90
N GLN A 15 -2.95 -3.21 32.02
CA GLN A 15 -2.00 -3.31 30.93
C GLN A 15 -2.44 -4.23 29.81
N ILE A 16 -3.08 -5.35 30.12
CA ILE A 16 -3.63 -6.29 29.12
C ILE A 16 -4.82 -5.68 28.40
N SER A 17 -5.73 -4.99 29.10
CA SER A 17 -6.85 -4.29 28.45
C SER A 17 -6.43 -3.09 27.59
N GLY A 18 -5.29 -2.48 27.91
CA GLY A 18 -4.67 -1.45 27.04
C GLY A 18 -3.93 -2.03 25.82
N PHE A 19 -3.67 -3.36 25.82
CA PHE A 19 -3.04 -4.04 24.69
C PHE A 19 -4.05 -4.54 23.65
N GLU A 20 -5.34 -4.66 24.00
CA GLU A 20 -6.39 -5.11 23.06
C GLU A 20 -6.85 -4.02 22.10
N ASP A 21 -6.50 -2.74 22.31
CA ASP A 21 -7.03 -1.62 21.53
C ASP A 21 -6.06 -1.07 20.47
N THR A 22 -4.91 -1.71 20.26
CA THR A 22 -3.96 -1.32 19.20
C THR A 22 -3.24 -2.52 18.59
N ALA A 23 -4.00 -3.50 18.15
CA ALA A 23 -3.47 -4.51 17.25
C ALA A 23 -3.84 -4.22 15.79
N ASP A 24 -3.80 -2.97 15.37
CA ASP A 24 -3.31 -2.67 14.04
C ASP A 24 -1.79 -2.86 14.09
N VAL A 25 -1.37 -4.10 14.01
CA VAL A 25 0.01 -4.43 13.70
C VAL A 25 0.18 -3.96 12.25
N GLU A 26 0.48 -2.68 12.10
CA GLU A 26 1.02 -2.17 10.84
C GLU A 26 2.23 -3.06 10.54
N GLU A 27 2.07 -3.97 9.62
CA GLU A 27 3.15 -4.86 9.23
C GLU A 27 4.21 -4.00 8.55
N ILE A 28 5.33 -3.87 9.24
CA ILE A 28 6.42 -2.99 8.87
C ILE A 28 7.54 -3.84 8.30
N GLY A 29 7.98 -3.49 7.10
CA GLY A 29 9.16 -4.05 6.47
C GLY A 29 10.36 -3.11 6.49
N THR A 30 11.52 -3.63 6.13
CA THR A 30 12.77 -2.88 6.02
C THR A 30 13.38 -3.07 4.64
N VAL A 31 13.80 -1.99 4.01
CA VAL A 31 14.52 -2.01 2.74
C VAL A 31 15.89 -2.66 2.95
N ILE A 32 16.13 -3.80 2.30
CA ILE A 32 17.42 -4.51 2.35
C ILE A 32 18.32 -4.21 1.15
N GLN A 33 17.73 -3.77 0.05
CA GLN A 33 18.44 -3.36 -1.16
C GLN A 33 17.58 -2.37 -1.95
N VAL A 34 18.20 -1.37 -2.56
CA VAL A 34 17.52 -0.43 -3.47
C VAL A 34 18.43 -0.10 -4.65
N GLY A 35 17.83 -0.05 -5.84
CA GLY A 35 18.52 0.33 -7.08
C GLY A 35 17.58 0.34 -8.28
N ASP A 36 17.82 1.23 -9.21
CA ASP A 36 17.10 1.33 -10.49
C ASP A 36 15.56 1.40 -10.37
N GLY A 37 15.06 2.03 -9.30
CA GLY A 37 13.62 2.15 -9.06
C GLY A 37 12.98 0.89 -8.49
N ILE A 38 13.78 -0.08 -8.05
CA ILE A 38 13.32 -1.30 -7.39
C ILE A 38 13.92 -1.36 -6.00
N ALA A 39 13.11 -1.75 -5.02
CA ALA A 39 13.57 -2.08 -3.68
C ALA A 39 13.24 -3.53 -3.33
N ARG A 40 14.11 -4.17 -2.55
CA ARG A 40 13.81 -5.42 -1.86
C ARG A 40 13.53 -5.12 -0.40
N VAL A 41 12.41 -5.62 0.10
CA VAL A 41 11.92 -5.33 1.44
C VAL A 41 11.75 -6.64 2.20
N TYR A 42 12.29 -6.68 3.40
CA TYR A 42 12.17 -7.80 4.32
C TYR A 42 11.09 -7.51 5.37
N GLY A 43 10.37 -8.53 5.84
CA GLY A 43 9.43 -8.42 6.97
C GLY A 43 7.97 -8.13 6.60
N LEU A 44 7.60 -8.19 5.33
CA LEU A 44 6.23 -8.01 4.84
C LEU A 44 5.55 -9.35 4.55
N GLU A 45 5.43 -10.22 5.56
CA GLU A 45 4.97 -11.62 5.39
C GLU A 45 3.53 -11.75 4.89
N ARG A 46 2.67 -10.78 5.22
CA ARG A 46 1.26 -10.77 4.81
C ARG A 46 0.98 -9.91 3.59
N CYS A 47 2.01 -9.35 2.97
CA CYS A 47 1.87 -8.53 1.77
C CYS A 47 1.27 -9.37 0.65
N VAL A 48 0.36 -8.75 -0.10
CA VAL A 48 -0.23 -9.37 -1.29
C VAL A 48 0.37 -8.77 -2.55
N ALA A 49 0.33 -9.52 -3.64
CA ALA A 49 0.79 -9.01 -4.93
C ALA A 49 -0.02 -7.79 -5.35
N LEU A 50 0.66 -6.77 -5.92
CA LEU A 50 0.09 -5.48 -6.31
C LEU A 50 -0.42 -4.63 -5.16
N GLU A 51 -0.04 -4.94 -3.93
CA GLU A 51 -0.32 -4.08 -2.79
C GLU A 51 0.53 -2.81 -2.85
N MET A 52 -0.10 -1.68 -2.56
CA MET A 52 0.60 -0.40 -2.42
C MET A 52 1.28 -0.33 -1.06
N LEU A 53 2.51 0.14 -1.07
CA LEU A 53 3.36 0.28 0.11
C LEU A 53 3.75 1.75 0.28
N GLU A 54 3.82 2.19 1.51
CA GLU A 54 4.31 3.52 1.85
C GLU A 54 5.76 3.47 2.28
N LEU A 55 6.58 4.31 1.65
CA LEU A 55 7.99 4.49 1.96
C LEU A 55 8.23 5.92 2.47
N PRO A 56 9.38 6.18 3.11
CA PRO A 56 9.77 7.53 3.51
C PRO A 56 9.75 8.52 2.35
N HIS A 57 9.72 9.81 2.68
CA HIS A 57 9.73 10.92 1.71
C HIS A 57 8.52 10.96 0.75
N GLY A 58 7.40 10.29 1.09
CA GLY A 58 6.21 10.27 0.24
C GLY A 58 6.36 9.40 -1.02
N VAL A 59 7.34 8.52 -1.03
CA VAL A 59 7.51 7.53 -2.10
C VAL A 59 6.51 6.40 -1.91
N THR A 60 5.81 6.06 -2.98
CA THR A 60 4.90 4.91 -3.01
C THR A 60 5.59 3.72 -3.67
N GLY A 61 5.44 2.55 -3.10
CA GLY A 61 5.90 1.30 -3.68
C GLY A 61 4.76 0.39 -4.12
N LEU A 62 5.02 -0.46 -5.08
CA LEU A 62 4.11 -1.51 -5.53
C LEU A 62 4.78 -2.86 -5.32
N ALA A 63 4.19 -3.72 -4.50
CA ALA A 63 4.63 -5.09 -4.31
C ALA A 63 4.39 -5.89 -5.59
N LEU A 64 5.46 -6.21 -6.32
CA LEU A 64 5.33 -6.89 -7.61
C LEU A 64 5.62 -8.39 -7.49
N ASN A 65 6.67 -8.76 -6.78
CA ASN A 65 7.06 -10.15 -6.61
C ASN A 65 7.23 -10.49 -5.13
N LEU A 66 6.56 -11.56 -4.71
CA LEU A 66 6.61 -12.07 -3.35
C LEU A 66 7.54 -13.28 -3.33
N GLU A 67 8.71 -13.12 -2.74
CA GLU A 67 9.68 -14.18 -2.52
C GLU A 67 9.52 -14.74 -1.09
N GLU A 68 10.13 -15.88 -0.80
CA GLU A 68 9.99 -16.55 0.49
C GLU A 68 10.43 -15.68 1.69
N SER A 69 11.43 -14.84 1.52
CA SER A 69 12.01 -14.01 2.58
C SER A 69 11.94 -12.51 2.33
N ASN A 70 11.56 -12.08 1.15
CA ASN A 70 11.51 -10.67 0.80
C ASN A 70 10.47 -10.39 -0.27
N VAL A 71 10.11 -9.12 -0.40
CA VAL A 71 9.19 -8.61 -1.41
C VAL A 71 9.95 -7.68 -2.34
N ALA A 72 9.87 -7.92 -3.65
CA ALA A 72 10.38 -7.00 -4.65
C ALA A 72 9.32 -5.93 -4.94
N VAL A 73 9.71 -4.68 -4.75
CA VAL A 73 8.85 -3.50 -4.77
C VAL A 73 9.32 -2.55 -5.86
N VAL A 74 8.43 -2.17 -6.76
CA VAL A 74 8.67 -1.09 -7.73
C VAL A 74 8.36 0.25 -7.05
N LEU A 75 9.27 1.20 -7.15
CA LEU A 75 9.16 2.50 -6.50
C LEU A 75 8.64 3.56 -7.48
N PHE A 76 7.64 4.32 -7.06
CA PHE A 76 7.09 5.44 -7.80
C PHE A 76 7.55 6.78 -7.20
N GLY A 77 7.96 7.70 -8.06
CA GLY A 77 8.40 9.02 -7.63
C GLY A 77 9.92 9.13 -7.42
N GLU A 78 10.33 9.90 -6.43
CA GLU A 78 11.76 10.21 -6.17
C GLU A 78 12.47 9.08 -5.39
N TRP A 79 12.53 7.91 -5.99
CA TRP A 79 13.12 6.71 -5.39
C TRP A 79 14.60 6.86 -4.98
N GLN A 80 15.33 7.84 -5.56
CA GLN A 80 16.72 8.12 -5.24
C GLN A 80 16.93 8.56 -3.77
N LYS A 81 15.84 8.95 -3.09
CA LYS A 81 15.85 9.30 -1.67
C LYS A 81 15.77 8.09 -0.75
N ILE A 82 15.32 6.93 -1.26
CA ILE A 82 15.18 5.71 -0.49
C ILE A 82 16.55 5.05 -0.30
N ARG A 83 16.79 4.56 0.90
CA ARG A 83 18.04 3.92 1.31
C ARG A 83 17.79 2.57 1.96
N GLU A 84 18.81 1.74 1.97
CA GLU A 84 18.85 0.51 2.76
C GLU A 84 18.66 0.85 4.26
N GLY A 85 17.83 0.07 4.93
CA GLY A 85 17.42 0.32 6.32
C GLY A 85 16.14 1.16 6.47
N ASP A 86 15.62 1.75 5.41
CA ASP A 86 14.38 2.51 5.47
C ASP A 86 13.19 1.61 5.79
N THR A 87 12.23 2.19 6.51
CA THR A 87 11.02 1.50 6.94
C THR A 87 9.95 1.58 5.85
N VAL A 88 9.30 0.45 5.56
CA VAL A 88 8.21 0.32 4.61
C VAL A 88 6.95 -0.12 5.33
N ARG A 89 5.82 0.54 5.07
CA ARG A 89 4.52 0.21 5.65
C ARG A 89 3.57 -0.36 4.60
N ARG A 90 2.80 -1.34 4.99
CA ARG A 90 1.69 -1.83 4.18
C ARG A 90 0.51 -0.87 4.24
N THR A 91 -0.18 -0.72 3.13
CA THR A 91 -1.45 0.03 3.08
C THR A 91 -2.67 -0.90 3.16
N GLY A 92 -2.49 -2.20 2.96
CA GLY A 92 -3.59 -3.17 2.83
C GLY A 92 -4.42 -3.00 1.55
N ASN A 93 -4.07 -2.06 0.69
CA ASN A 93 -4.82 -1.74 -0.52
C ASN A 93 -4.05 -2.18 -1.77
N VAL A 94 -4.71 -2.93 -2.64
CA VAL A 94 -4.20 -3.25 -3.97
C VAL A 94 -4.22 -1.99 -4.83
N MET A 95 -3.22 -1.85 -5.71
CA MET A 95 -3.12 -0.70 -6.60
C MET A 95 -4.41 -0.48 -7.38
N SER A 96 -5.01 0.66 -7.14
CA SER A 96 -6.27 1.08 -7.74
C SER A 96 -6.20 2.53 -8.19
N VAL A 97 -7.02 2.89 -9.16
CA VAL A 97 -7.13 4.26 -9.66
C VAL A 97 -8.54 4.80 -9.41
N PRO A 98 -8.65 6.09 -9.12
CA PRO A 98 -9.95 6.74 -9.06
C PRO A 98 -10.63 6.68 -10.42
N VAL A 99 -11.94 6.47 -10.43
CA VAL A 99 -12.76 6.43 -11.64
C VAL A 99 -14.01 7.29 -11.48
N GLY A 100 -14.70 7.60 -12.57
CA GLY A 100 -15.94 8.35 -12.58
C GLY A 100 -15.90 9.59 -13.47
N GLU A 101 -17.02 10.29 -13.54
CA GLU A 101 -17.20 11.48 -14.39
C GLU A 101 -16.18 12.60 -14.09
N ALA A 102 -15.74 12.72 -12.85
CA ALA A 102 -14.73 13.70 -12.45
C ALA A 102 -13.35 13.50 -13.11
N MET A 103 -13.10 12.31 -13.67
CA MET A 103 -11.86 11.97 -14.39
C MET A 103 -11.90 12.36 -15.87
N VAL A 104 -13.10 12.61 -16.40
CA VAL A 104 -13.27 12.89 -17.85
C VAL A 104 -12.58 14.21 -18.21
N GLY A 105 -11.71 14.15 -19.23
CA GLY A 105 -10.94 15.31 -19.69
C GLY A 105 -9.76 15.72 -18.82
N ARG A 106 -9.41 14.92 -17.79
CA ARG A 106 -8.28 15.18 -16.91
C ARG A 106 -7.05 14.38 -17.32
N VAL A 107 -5.87 14.92 -17.01
CA VAL A 107 -4.59 14.21 -17.17
C VAL A 107 -4.04 13.88 -15.79
N VAL A 108 -3.81 12.59 -15.56
CA VAL A 108 -3.37 12.08 -14.26
C VAL A 108 -2.13 11.21 -14.40
N ASN A 109 -1.38 11.09 -13.31
CA ASN A 109 -0.29 10.13 -13.20
C ASN A 109 -0.85 8.70 -12.94
N PRO A 110 -0.01 7.66 -12.93
CA PRO A 110 -0.44 6.28 -12.66
C PRO A 110 -1.11 6.06 -11.29
N LEU A 111 -0.92 6.97 -10.35
CA LEU A 111 -1.56 6.96 -9.02
C LEU A 111 -2.90 7.71 -9.00
N GLY A 112 -3.37 8.21 -10.16
CA GLY A 112 -4.60 8.98 -10.25
C GLY A 112 -4.49 10.44 -9.79
N GLN A 113 -3.29 10.95 -9.54
CA GLN A 113 -3.08 12.33 -9.15
C GLN A 113 -3.06 13.24 -10.39
N PRO A 114 -3.74 14.41 -10.35
CA PRO A 114 -3.78 15.32 -11.49
C PRO A 114 -2.41 15.92 -11.77
N ILE A 115 -2.03 15.93 -13.05
CA ILE A 115 -0.79 16.54 -13.56
C ILE A 115 -1.07 17.63 -14.61
N ASP A 116 -2.33 17.95 -14.83
CA ASP A 116 -2.83 18.96 -15.77
C ASP A 116 -2.90 20.38 -15.20
N GLY A 117 -2.44 20.58 -13.94
CA GLY A 117 -2.55 21.86 -13.24
C GLY A 117 -3.97 22.21 -12.77
N GLY A 118 -4.92 21.29 -12.94
CA GLY A 118 -6.29 21.45 -12.47
C GLY A 118 -6.46 21.16 -10.97
N PRO A 119 -7.66 21.39 -10.42
CA PRO A 119 -7.96 21.09 -9.02
C PRO A 119 -7.86 19.59 -8.72
N ALA A 120 -7.78 19.24 -7.43
CA ALA A 120 -7.84 17.85 -6.99
C ALA A 120 -9.10 17.15 -7.53
N ILE A 121 -8.98 15.88 -7.86
CA ILE A 121 -10.10 15.09 -8.36
C ILE A 121 -10.79 14.43 -7.18
N GLU A 122 -12.03 14.83 -6.94
CA GLU A 122 -12.88 14.25 -5.90
C GLU A 122 -13.73 13.14 -6.51
N THR A 123 -13.44 11.90 -6.15
CA THR A 123 -14.24 10.73 -6.53
C THR A 123 -14.28 9.76 -5.35
N THR A 124 -15.41 9.10 -5.20
CA THR A 124 -15.63 8.06 -4.20
C THR A 124 -15.42 6.65 -4.77
N GLU A 125 -15.30 6.55 -6.08
CA GLU A 125 -15.15 5.28 -6.78
C GLU A 125 -13.70 5.04 -7.17
N SER A 126 -13.22 3.81 -6.96
CA SER A 126 -11.91 3.37 -7.40
C SER A 126 -11.99 2.00 -8.05
N ARG A 127 -11.08 1.71 -8.98
CA ARG A 127 -10.95 0.41 -9.63
C ARG A 127 -9.53 -0.12 -9.50
N PRO A 128 -9.37 -1.42 -9.20
CA PRO A 128 -8.07 -2.07 -9.30
C PRO A 128 -7.51 -1.94 -10.72
N LEU A 129 -6.20 -1.70 -10.84
CA LEU A 129 -5.54 -1.62 -12.15
C LEU A 129 -5.55 -2.94 -12.89
N GLU A 130 -5.33 -4.05 -12.17
CA GLU A 130 -5.49 -5.37 -12.75
C GLU A 130 -6.94 -5.82 -12.68
N PHE A 131 -7.56 -5.85 -13.83
CA PHE A 131 -8.92 -6.32 -14.02
C PHE A 131 -8.95 -7.41 -15.09
N LYS A 132 -9.67 -8.49 -14.81
CA LYS A 132 -9.86 -9.57 -15.81
C LYS A 132 -10.61 -9.00 -17.00
N ALA A 133 -9.99 -9.07 -18.17
CA ALA A 133 -10.64 -8.63 -19.41
C ALA A 133 -11.94 -9.41 -19.66
N PRO A 134 -12.99 -8.76 -20.17
CA PRO A 134 -14.23 -9.43 -20.53
C PRO A 134 -13.98 -10.55 -21.54
N GLY A 135 -14.66 -11.67 -21.35
CA GLY A 135 -14.60 -12.83 -22.23
C GLY A 135 -15.09 -12.52 -23.64
N VAL A 136 -14.86 -13.44 -24.58
CA VAL A 136 -15.28 -13.26 -25.97
C VAL A 136 -16.80 -13.08 -26.08
N VAL A 137 -17.57 -13.73 -25.22
CA VAL A 137 -19.05 -13.65 -25.20
C VAL A 137 -19.53 -12.26 -24.72
N ASP A 138 -18.78 -11.62 -23.82
CA ASP A 138 -19.16 -10.33 -23.23
C ASP A 138 -18.74 -9.14 -24.09
N ARG A 139 -17.89 -9.37 -25.09
CA ARG A 139 -17.38 -8.31 -25.97
C ARG A 139 -18.38 -7.99 -27.08
N GLN A 140 -18.61 -6.70 -27.30
CA GLN A 140 -19.34 -6.29 -28.48
C GLN A 140 -18.50 -6.51 -29.75
N PRO A 141 -19.09 -6.93 -30.86
CA PRO A 141 -18.40 -6.98 -32.14
C PRO A 141 -17.98 -5.58 -32.59
N VAL A 142 -16.84 -5.50 -33.27
CA VAL A 142 -16.37 -4.24 -33.88
C VAL A 142 -17.40 -3.81 -34.91
N LYS A 143 -18.00 -2.62 -34.74
CA LYS A 143 -19.01 -2.07 -35.65
C LYS A 143 -18.43 -1.00 -36.55
N GLU A 144 -17.31 -0.41 -36.20
CA GLU A 144 -16.60 0.62 -36.98
C GLU A 144 -15.14 0.20 -37.09
N PRO A 145 -14.50 0.33 -38.28
CA PRO A 145 -13.11 -0.01 -38.49
C PRO A 145 -12.14 0.99 -37.83
#